data_1716e1188b676c3da0a9353d56e1af51
#
_entry.id   1716e1188b676c3da0a9353d56e1af51
#
_cell.length_a   1.000
_cell.length_b   1.000
_cell.length_c   1.000
_cell.angle_alpha   90.00
_cell.angle_beta   90.00
_cell.angle_gamma   90.00
#
_symmetry.space_group_name_H-M   'P 1'
#
loop_
_entity.id
_entity.type
_entity.pdbx_description
1 polymer ?
#
loop_
_entity_poly.entity_id
_entity_poly.type
_entity_poly.pdbx_seq_one_letter_code
_entity_poly.pdbx_strand_id
1 'polypeptide(L)'
;ERLASQNGILLIGAAAAAALWSTGGKTTELVTMYSINVFVTFTLSMLGMCYYWHGLREKNPLWKKRLALFAFGTLMCGTILGIVVWFKFSEGAWKTVIVTGLITGLSLLIRRYYRSVTKRLKSLNESLGTIEIKTEPTKAPLRPQEPTAAILVGGYSGIGVHTLLNSLRFVPHHFKNIVFISVGVVDSGNFKGAEAVDDLRNFTEDALEKYVDLARRMGLPARAYMAIGTDVVEELEQLCRVVARDFPRVTVFAGQLVFQKETWYGPILHNQTAYSLQRRLQWDGIPMVILPTRVKDA
;
A
#
# COMPACT_ATOMS: atom_id res chain seq x y z
N GLU A 1 9.34 5.44 -2.51
CA GLU A 1 10.03 4.21 -2.02
C GLU A 1 11.09 3.82 -3.03
N ARG A 2 12.34 3.71 -2.58
CA ARG A 2 13.47 3.33 -3.45
C ARG A 2 13.38 1.85 -3.79
N LEU A 3 13.88 1.43 -4.96
CA LEU A 3 13.96 0.02 -5.41
C LEU A 3 14.60 -0.92 -4.37
N ALA A 4 15.53 -0.42 -3.55
CA ALA A 4 16.04 -1.12 -2.39
C ALA A 4 15.52 -0.44 -1.12
N SER A 5 14.77 -1.16 -0.32
CA SER A 5 14.28 -0.68 0.97
C SER A 5 15.46 -0.50 1.95
N GLN A 6 16.04 0.70 1.99
CA GLN A 6 17.16 1.03 2.91
C GLN A 6 16.80 0.66 4.36
N ASN A 7 15.58 0.98 4.77
CA ASN A 7 15.09 0.67 6.12
C ASN A 7 15.00 -0.85 6.37
N GLY A 8 14.64 -1.63 5.35
CA GLY A 8 14.63 -3.09 5.43
C GLY A 8 16.02 -3.69 5.59
N ILE A 9 17.00 -3.18 4.82
CA ILE A 9 18.39 -3.63 4.93
C ILE A 9 18.98 -3.29 6.30
N LEU A 10 18.74 -2.06 6.79
CA LEU A 10 19.17 -1.64 8.13
C LEU A 10 18.50 -2.46 9.23
N LEU A 11 17.21 -2.77 9.10
CA LEU A 11 16.48 -3.61 10.05
C LEU A 11 17.05 -5.03 10.10
N ILE A 12 17.31 -5.64 8.95
CA ILE A 12 17.91 -6.99 8.86
C ILE A 12 19.32 -6.98 9.45
N GLY A 13 20.14 -5.97 9.12
CA GLY A 13 21.48 -5.82 9.67
C GLY A 13 21.48 -5.64 11.16
N ALA A 14 20.61 -4.78 11.70
CA ALA A 14 20.44 -4.58 13.14
C ALA A 14 19.96 -5.85 13.86
N ALA A 15 18.99 -6.59 13.26
CA ALA A 15 18.51 -7.86 13.81
C ALA A 15 19.62 -8.93 13.85
N ALA A 16 20.44 -9.01 12.78
CA ALA A 16 21.57 -9.93 12.72
C ALA A 16 22.65 -9.59 13.79
N ALA A 17 22.97 -8.30 13.94
CA ALA A 17 23.88 -7.83 14.98
C ALA A 17 23.36 -8.12 16.41
N ALA A 18 22.07 -7.89 16.65
CA ALA A 18 21.41 -8.22 17.93
C ALA A 18 21.43 -9.72 18.22
N ALA A 19 21.19 -10.56 17.21
CA ALA A 19 21.28 -12.02 17.35
C ALA A 19 22.71 -12.46 17.71
N LEU A 20 23.72 -11.91 17.01
CA LEU A 20 25.13 -12.19 17.29
C LEU A 20 25.52 -11.76 18.71
N TRP A 21 25.08 -10.58 19.15
CA TRP A 21 25.34 -10.10 20.50
C TRP A 21 24.67 -10.96 21.56
N SER A 22 23.38 -11.32 21.36
CA SER A 22 22.61 -12.12 22.32
C SER A 22 23.15 -13.52 22.55
N THR A 23 23.88 -14.08 21.56
CA THR A 23 24.53 -15.40 21.60
C THR A 23 26.00 -15.32 22.04
N GLY A 24 26.55 -14.11 22.24
CA GLY A 24 27.98 -13.91 22.52
C GLY A 24 28.90 -14.50 21.45
N GLY A 25 28.41 -14.63 20.21
CA GLY A 25 29.15 -15.19 19.07
C GLY A 25 29.30 -16.72 19.09
N LYS A 26 28.58 -17.43 19.98
CA LYS A 26 28.64 -18.91 20.02
C LYS A 26 27.96 -19.53 18.81
N THR A 27 28.75 -20.17 17.96
CA THR A 27 28.28 -20.81 16.72
C THR A 27 27.21 -21.86 16.96
N THR A 28 27.31 -22.62 18.04
CA THR A 28 26.35 -23.68 18.40
C THR A 28 24.93 -23.09 18.63
N GLU A 29 24.83 -21.97 19.35
CA GLU A 29 23.54 -21.30 19.57
C GLU A 29 22.98 -20.72 18.25
N LEU A 30 23.84 -20.11 17.40
CA LEU A 30 23.45 -19.59 16.09
C LEU A 30 22.95 -20.67 15.15
N VAL A 31 23.63 -21.82 15.09
CA VAL A 31 23.20 -22.98 14.29
C VAL A 31 21.86 -23.54 14.79
N THR A 32 21.65 -23.59 16.11
CA THR A 32 20.37 -24.00 16.68
C THR A 32 19.24 -23.05 16.29
N MET A 33 19.47 -21.73 16.39
CA MET A 33 18.50 -20.71 15.96
C MET A 33 18.17 -20.81 14.46
N TYR A 34 19.21 -21.02 13.63
CA TYR A 34 19.04 -21.19 12.18
C TYR A 34 18.19 -22.44 11.88
N SER A 35 18.52 -23.60 12.49
CA SER A 35 17.81 -24.85 12.27
C SER A 35 16.33 -24.75 12.62
N ILE A 36 15.98 -24.11 13.75
CA ILE A 36 14.59 -23.90 14.16
C ILE A 36 13.86 -23.04 13.12
N ASN A 37 14.45 -21.93 12.68
CA ASN A 37 13.82 -21.04 11.70
C ASN A 37 13.62 -21.71 10.34
N VAL A 38 14.55 -22.54 9.89
CA VAL A 38 14.42 -23.33 8.65
C VAL A 38 13.23 -24.28 8.74
N PHE A 39 13.11 -25.07 9.82
CA PHE A 39 12.00 -26.00 9.98
C PHE A 39 10.67 -25.29 10.22
N VAL A 40 10.64 -24.16 10.91
CA VAL A 40 9.44 -23.28 10.99
C VAL A 40 9.00 -22.85 9.59
N THR A 41 9.94 -22.36 8.77
CA THR A 41 9.63 -21.89 7.41
C THR A 41 9.10 -23.03 6.53
N PHE A 42 9.72 -24.21 6.57
CA PHE A 42 9.24 -25.37 5.81
C PHE A 42 7.86 -25.83 6.29
N THR A 43 7.63 -25.90 7.59
CA THR A 43 6.34 -26.30 8.15
C THR A 43 5.24 -25.33 7.74
N LEU A 44 5.49 -24.00 7.83
CA LEU A 44 4.54 -22.98 7.41
C LEU A 44 4.28 -23.00 5.90
N SER A 45 5.32 -23.24 5.09
CA SER A 45 5.18 -23.34 3.63
C SER A 45 4.32 -24.52 3.23
N MET A 46 4.56 -25.71 3.83
CA MET A 46 3.78 -26.91 3.58
C MET A 46 2.33 -26.76 4.06
N LEU A 47 2.12 -26.14 5.24
CA LEU A 47 0.79 -25.77 5.74
C LEU A 47 0.06 -24.81 4.79
N GLY A 48 0.76 -23.82 4.26
CA GLY A 48 0.22 -22.91 3.27
C GLY A 48 -0.25 -23.62 2.01
N MET A 49 0.54 -24.60 1.53
CA MET A 49 0.16 -25.42 0.39
C MET A 49 -1.02 -26.34 0.69
N CYS A 50 -1.14 -26.88 1.92
CA CYS A 50 -2.34 -27.62 2.34
C CYS A 50 -3.59 -26.75 2.27
N TYR A 51 -3.50 -25.52 2.79
CA TYR A 51 -4.61 -24.57 2.73
C TYR A 51 -4.98 -24.20 1.28
N TYR A 52 -4.00 -23.96 0.44
CA TYR A 52 -4.19 -23.67 -0.98
C TYR A 52 -4.92 -24.80 -1.71
N TRP A 53 -4.45 -26.06 -1.58
CA TRP A 53 -5.07 -27.20 -2.23
C TRP A 53 -6.45 -27.54 -1.66
N HIS A 54 -6.67 -27.29 -0.38
CA HIS A 54 -8.00 -27.41 0.21
C HIS A 54 -8.99 -26.38 -0.39
N GLY A 55 -8.52 -25.17 -0.66
CA GLY A 55 -9.33 -24.15 -1.34
C GLY A 55 -9.67 -24.45 -2.79
N LEU A 56 -8.84 -25.28 -3.47
CA LEU A 56 -9.06 -25.72 -4.86
C LEU A 56 -9.89 -27.01 -4.98
N ARG A 57 -10.49 -27.50 -3.89
CA ARG A 57 -11.21 -28.78 -3.85
C ARG A 57 -12.29 -28.94 -4.93
N GLU A 58 -12.96 -27.84 -5.32
CA GLU A 58 -14.04 -27.83 -6.31
C GLU A 58 -13.54 -27.62 -7.76
N LYS A 59 -12.28 -27.17 -7.93
CA LYS A 59 -11.74 -26.78 -9.23
C LYS A 59 -10.74 -27.79 -9.81
N ASN A 60 -10.17 -28.69 -9.00
CA ASN A 60 -9.11 -29.58 -9.45
C ASN A 60 -9.27 -31.00 -8.90
N PRO A 61 -9.42 -32.05 -9.75
CA PRO A 61 -9.65 -33.42 -9.29
C PRO A 61 -8.47 -34.04 -8.54
N LEU A 62 -7.25 -33.51 -8.73
CA LEU A 62 -6.03 -34.01 -8.07
C LEU A 62 -5.80 -33.43 -6.67
N TRP A 63 -6.72 -32.61 -6.17
CA TRP A 63 -6.56 -31.91 -4.89
C TRP A 63 -6.27 -32.83 -3.71
N LYS A 64 -6.93 -34.01 -3.64
CA LYS A 64 -6.74 -34.99 -2.55
C LYS A 64 -5.31 -35.55 -2.51
N LYS A 65 -4.77 -35.94 -3.67
CA LYS A 65 -3.40 -36.48 -3.74
C LYS A 65 -2.36 -35.43 -3.35
N ARG A 66 -2.52 -34.21 -3.84
CA ARG A 66 -1.59 -33.12 -3.53
C ARG A 66 -1.74 -32.64 -2.08
N LEU A 67 -2.96 -32.57 -1.57
CA LEU A 67 -3.20 -32.25 -0.15
C LEU A 67 -2.53 -33.30 0.75
N ALA A 68 -2.68 -34.59 0.47
CA ALA A 68 -2.04 -35.67 1.24
C ALA A 68 -0.51 -35.57 1.24
N LEU A 69 0.10 -35.25 0.08
CA LEU A 69 1.54 -35.07 -0.04
C LEU A 69 2.03 -33.88 0.85
N PHE A 70 1.38 -32.73 0.76
CA PHE A 70 1.76 -31.57 1.57
C PHE A 70 1.43 -31.74 3.06
N ALA A 71 0.36 -32.46 3.39
CA ALA A 71 0.03 -32.80 4.78
C ALA A 71 1.08 -33.73 5.39
N PHE A 72 1.57 -34.73 4.64
CA PHE A 72 2.67 -35.57 5.07
C PHE A 72 3.97 -34.77 5.27
N GLY A 73 4.31 -33.88 4.32
CA GLY A 73 5.45 -32.98 4.46
C GLY A 73 5.32 -32.05 5.69
N THR A 74 4.13 -31.54 5.95
CA THR A 74 3.85 -30.73 7.15
C THR A 74 4.07 -31.53 8.42
N LEU A 75 3.57 -32.77 8.47
CA LEU A 75 3.74 -33.66 9.62
C LEU A 75 5.22 -33.95 9.87
N MET A 76 5.98 -34.31 8.83
CA MET A 76 7.43 -34.57 8.96
C MET A 76 8.19 -33.34 9.44
N CYS A 77 8.04 -32.20 8.78
CA CYS A 77 8.73 -30.96 9.18
C CYS A 77 8.33 -30.51 10.57
N GLY A 78 7.05 -30.62 10.93
CA GLY A 78 6.54 -30.29 12.26
C GLY A 78 7.07 -31.22 13.35
N THR A 79 7.20 -32.53 13.07
CA THR A 79 7.79 -33.48 13.99
C THR A 79 9.27 -33.19 14.24
N ILE A 80 10.04 -32.93 13.16
CA ILE A 80 11.45 -32.58 13.28
C ILE A 80 11.60 -31.26 14.08
N LEU A 81 10.77 -30.27 13.78
CA LEU A 81 10.75 -28.99 14.53
C LEU A 81 10.48 -29.23 16.02
N GLY A 82 9.48 -30.04 16.35
CA GLY A 82 9.15 -30.40 17.73
C GLY A 82 10.32 -31.08 18.46
N ILE A 83 10.96 -32.04 17.80
CA ILE A 83 12.14 -32.74 18.33
C ILE A 83 13.29 -31.75 18.57
N VAL A 84 13.62 -30.92 17.56
CA VAL A 84 14.72 -29.94 17.68
C VAL A 84 14.46 -28.96 18.81
N VAL A 85 13.25 -28.42 18.91
CA VAL A 85 12.88 -27.50 20.00
C VAL A 85 12.96 -28.17 21.36
N TRP A 86 12.49 -29.41 21.48
CA TRP A 86 12.50 -30.17 22.73
C TRP A 86 13.92 -30.45 23.22
N PHE A 87 14.77 -31.02 22.37
CA PHE A 87 16.13 -31.40 22.75
C PHE A 87 17.07 -30.19 22.93
N LYS A 88 16.84 -29.13 22.19
CA LYS A 88 17.68 -27.91 22.24
C LYS A 88 17.09 -26.79 23.12
N PHE A 89 16.04 -27.10 23.87
CA PHE A 89 15.35 -26.07 24.67
C PHE A 89 16.30 -25.41 25.68
N SER A 90 17.11 -26.18 26.40
CA SER A 90 18.11 -25.71 27.35
C SER A 90 19.31 -25.00 26.69
N GLU A 91 19.58 -25.26 25.42
CA GLU A 91 20.67 -24.63 24.64
C GLU A 91 20.27 -23.31 23.99
N GLY A 92 19.13 -22.72 24.35
CA GLY A 92 18.69 -21.42 23.83
C GLY A 92 17.59 -21.46 22.78
N ALA A 93 17.05 -22.64 22.39
CA ALA A 93 15.97 -22.76 21.44
C ALA A 93 14.72 -21.97 21.85
N TRP A 94 14.43 -21.84 23.14
CA TRP A 94 13.31 -21.05 23.65
C TRP A 94 13.38 -19.56 23.24
N LYS A 95 14.59 -18.98 23.17
CA LYS A 95 14.81 -17.59 22.74
C LYS A 95 14.30 -17.40 21.31
N THR A 96 14.67 -18.34 20.42
CA THR A 96 14.25 -18.33 19.01
C THR A 96 12.74 -18.47 18.87
N VAL A 97 12.12 -19.38 19.63
CA VAL A 97 10.66 -19.58 19.60
C VAL A 97 9.93 -18.30 20.02
N ILE A 98 10.39 -17.63 21.08
CA ILE A 98 9.79 -16.37 21.57
C ILE A 98 9.95 -15.27 20.49
N VAL A 99 11.17 -15.05 19.99
CA VAL A 99 11.43 -13.99 18.99
C VAL A 99 10.62 -14.22 17.72
N THR A 100 10.65 -15.44 17.18
CA THR A 100 9.90 -15.80 15.97
C THR A 100 8.38 -15.70 16.21
N GLY A 101 7.91 -16.12 17.38
CA GLY A 101 6.51 -16.02 17.79
C GLY A 101 6.04 -14.57 17.89
N LEU A 102 6.85 -13.68 18.47
CA LEU A 102 6.55 -12.24 18.57
C LEU A 102 6.50 -11.59 17.18
N ILE A 103 7.48 -11.86 16.30
CA ILE A 103 7.50 -11.32 14.94
C ILE A 103 6.30 -11.83 14.15
N THR A 104 5.99 -13.12 14.24
CA THR A 104 4.82 -13.71 13.57
C THR A 104 3.52 -13.12 14.10
N GLY A 105 3.38 -12.99 15.41
CA GLY A 105 2.22 -12.37 16.06
C GLY A 105 2.03 -10.92 15.60
N LEU A 106 3.11 -10.12 15.58
CA LEU A 106 3.09 -8.75 15.08
C LEU A 106 2.65 -8.70 13.59
N SER A 107 3.21 -9.58 12.77
CA SER A 107 2.85 -9.67 11.34
C SER A 107 1.37 -10.01 11.13
N LEU A 108 0.82 -10.91 11.95
CA LEU A 108 -0.61 -11.25 11.92
C LEU A 108 -1.51 -10.10 12.38
N LEU A 109 -1.09 -9.34 13.39
CA LEU A 109 -1.80 -8.13 13.84
C LEU A 109 -1.83 -7.07 12.75
N ILE A 110 -0.68 -6.80 12.12
CA ILE A 110 -0.57 -5.87 10.99
C ILE A 110 -1.48 -6.33 9.83
N ARG A 111 -1.44 -7.62 9.47
CA ARG A 111 -2.30 -8.19 8.43
C ARG A 111 -3.79 -8.02 8.75
N ARG A 112 -4.18 -8.25 10.00
CA ARG A 112 -5.57 -8.08 10.45
C ARG A 112 -6.01 -6.62 10.33
N TYR A 113 -5.13 -5.70 10.71
CA TYR A 113 -5.37 -4.26 10.57
C TYR A 113 -5.59 -3.85 9.11
N TYR A 114 -4.67 -4.21 8.21
CA TYR A 114 -4.81 -3.88 6.79
C TYR A 114 -6.05 -4.50 6.13
N ARG A 115 -6.43 -5.71 6.52
CA ARG A 115 -7.68 -6.31 6.04
C ARG A 115 -8.92 -5.51 6.46
N SER A 116 -8.94 -4.99 7.68
CA SER A 116 -10.01 -4.12 8.18
C SER A 116 -10.07 -2.82 7.37
N VAL A 117 -8.92 -2.19 7.14
CA VAL A 117 -8.81 -0.95 6.32
C VAL A 117 -9.32 -1.21 4.89
N THR A 118 -8.87 -2.29 4.25
CA THR A 118 -9.29 -2.64 2.88
C THR A 118 -10.81 -2.88 2.79
N LYS A 119 -11.40 -3.56 3.78
CA LYS A 119 -12.85 -3.77 3.81
C LYS A 119 -13.63 -2.46 3.90
N ARG A 120 -13.17 -1.53 4.74
CA ARG A 120 -13.78 -0.20 4.89
C ARG A 120 -13.62 0.65 3.63
N LEU A 121 -12.45 0.59 2.97
CA LEU A 121 -12.21 1.23 1.68
C LEU A 121 -13.14 0.69 0.58
N LYS A 122 -13.38 -0.62 0.57
CA LYS A 122 -14.29 -1.23 -0.40
C LYS A 122 -15.72 -0.69 -0.23
N SER A 123 -16.21 -0.57 0.99
CA SER A 123 -17.51 0.03 1.28
C SER A 123 -17.61 1.49 0.82
N LEU A 124 -16.54 2.28 1.01
CA LEU A 124 -16.47 3.66 0.50
C LEU A 124 -16.47 3.70 -1.04
N ASN A 125 -15.74 2.79 -1.68
CA ASN A 125 -15.73 2.69 -3.14
C ASN A 125 -17.09 2.28 -3.72
N GLU A 126 -17.80 1.39 -3.07
CA GLU A 126 -19.14 0.96 -3.49
C GLU A 126 -20.17 2.11 -3.36
N SER A 127 -20.01 2.98 -2.35
CA SER A 127 -20.94 4.09 -2.14
C SER A 127 -20.65 5.31 -3.03
N LEU A 128 -19.41 5.56 -3.40
CA LEU A 128 -18.98 6.75 -4.15
C LEU A 128 -18.48 6.45 -5.57
N GLY A 129 -18.11 5.21 -5.86
CA GLY A 129 -17.60 4.81 -7.18
C GLY A 129 -18.66 4.77 -8.27
N THR A 130 -19.94 4.85 -7.91
CA THR A 130 -21.10 4.75 -8.80
C THR A 130 -21.83 6.09 -9.01
N ILE A 131 -21.14 7.22 -8.87
CA ILE A 131 -21.74 8.51 -9.20
C ILE A 131 -21.84 8.62 -10.73
N GLU A 132 -22.95 8.18 -11.29
CA GLU A 132 -23.28 8.40 -12.68
C GLU A 132 -23.84 9.82 -12.88
N ILE A 133 -23.03 10.70 -13.41
CA ILE A 133 -23.51 12.00 -13.87
C ILE A 133 -23.96 11.83 -15.33
N LYS A 134 -25.26 11.94 -15.57
CA LYS A 134 -25.89 11.78 -16.90
C LYS A 134 -25.66 12.97 -17.84
N THR A 135 -24.88 13.96 -17.44
CA THR A 135 -24.59 15.14 -18.25
C THR A 135 -23.49 14.86 -19.26
N GLU A 136 -23.59 15.41 -20.46
CA GLU A 136 -22.52 15.30 -21.44
C GLU A 136 -21.25 16.01 -20.94
N PRO A 137 -20.05 15.43 -21.18
CA PRO A 137 -18.79 16.01 -20.73
C PRO A 137 -18.52 17.35 -21.44
N THR A 138 -18.18 18.38 -20.69
CA THR A 138 -17.83 19.68 -21.25
C THR A 138 -16.59 19.59 -22.13
N LYS A 139 -16.63 20.28 -23.28
CA LYS A 139 -15.50 20.46 -24.20
C LYS A 139 -14.78 21.81 -23.97
N ALA A 140 -15.13 22.54 -22.91
CA ALA A 140 -14.52 23.82 -22.61
C ALA A 140 -13.00 23.68 -22.44
N PRO A 141 -12.19 24.58 -23.01
CA PRO A 141 -10.74 24.56 -22.85
C PRO A 141 -10.34 24.95 -21.42
N LEU A 142 -9.20 24.43 -20.99
CA LEU A 142 -8.55 24.85 -19.74
C LEU A 142 -8.12 26.32 -19.84
N ARG A 143 -8.24 27.04 -18.74
CA ARG A 143 -7.85 28.45 -18.61
C ARG A 143 -6.70 28.57 -17.63
N PRO A 144 -5.43 28.59 -18.07
CA PRO A 144 -4.26 28.48 -17.21
C PRO A 144 -4.17 29.58 -16.12
N GLN A 145 -4.68 30.77 -16.40
CA GLN A 145 -4.64 31.91 -15.46
C GLN A 145 -5.77 31.89 -14.41
N GLU A 146 -6.73 30.99 -14.55
CA GLU A 146 -7.84 30.87 -13.61
C GLU A 146 -7.50 29.94 -12.43
N PRO A 147 -8.17 30.09 -11.29
CA PRO A 147 -7.97 29.22 -10.14
C PRO A 147 -8.16 27.76 -10.49
N THR A 148 -7.16 26.94 -10.17
CA THR A 148 -7.10 25.52 -10.55
C THR A 148 -6.97 24.65 -9.30
N ALA A 149 -7.81 23.62 -9.17
CA ALA A 149 -7.65 22.58 -8.16
C ALA A 149 -6.87 21.42 -8.73
N ALA A 150 -5.69 21.13 -8.17
CA ALA A 150 -4.90 19.95 -8.49
C ALA A 150 -5.16 18.86 -7.45
N ILE A 151 -5.72 17.72 -7.86
CA ILE A 151 -6.17 16.66 -6.97
C ILE A 151 -5.23 15.47 -7.08
N LEU A 152 -4.58 15.11 -5.97
CA LEU A 152 -3.74 13.93 -5.90
C LEU A 152 -4.62 12.68 -5.80
N VAL A 153 -4.47 11.77 -6.76
CA VAL A 153 -5.23 10.53 -6.82
C VAL A 153 -4.30 9.33 -7.06
N GLY A 154 -4.71 8.17 -6.54
CA GLY A 154 -4.13 6.90 -6.96
C GLY A 154 -4.96 6.26 -8.07
N GLY A 155 -5.23 4.96 -7.99
CA GLY A 155 -6.22 4.31 -8.84
C GLY A 155 -7.63 4.91 -8.63
N TYR A 156 -8.54 4.67 -9.57
CA TYR A 156 -9.91 5.19 -9.45
C TYR A 156 -10.59 4.65 -8.19
N SER A 157 -10.97 5.54 -7.28
CA SER A 157 -11.43 5.16 -5.95
C SER A 157 -12.38 6.19 -5.35
N GLY A 158 -13.21 5.75 -4.40
CA GLY A 158 -14.11 6.62 -3.65
C GLY A 158 -13.38 7.75 -2.90
N ILE A 159 -12.13 7.54 -2.46
CA ILE A 159 -11.33 8.60 -1.82
C ILE A 159 -11.04 9.73 -2.80
N GLY A 160 -10.60 9.40 -4.01
CA GLY A 160 -10.30 10.42 -5.02
C GLY A 160 -11.55 11.19 -5.43
N VAL A 161 -12.68 10.50 -5.62
CA VAL A 161 -13.98 11.13 -5.90
C VAL A 161 -14.41 12.04 -4.75
N HIS A 162 -14.29 11.56 -3.50
CA HIS A 162 -14.60 12.35 -2.30
C HIS A 162 -13.70 13.57 -2.18
N THR A 163 -12.41 13.45 -2.51
CA THR A 163 -11.46 14.56 -2.49
C THR A 163 -11.84 15.61 -3.53
N LEU A 164 -12.22 15.20 -4.75
CA LEU A 164 -12.75 16.09 -5.79
C LEU A 164 -13.98 16.84 -5.29
N LEU A 165 -14.99 16.13 -4.79
CA LEU A 165 -16.23 16.75 -4.32
C LEU A 165 -16.00 17.70 -3.15
N ASN A 166 -15.15 17.32 -2.20
CA ASN A 166 -14.82 18.16 -1.06
C ASN A 166 -13.97 19.39 -1.42
N SER A 167 -13.06 19.30 -2.39
CA SER A 167 -12.31 20.47 -2.86
C SER A 167 -13.24 21.52 -3.47
N LEU A 168 -14.24 21.10 -4.23
CA LEU A 168 -15.25 21.98 -4.81
C LEU A 168 -16.21 22.56 -3.74
N ARG A 169 -16.52 21.78 -2.70
CA ARG A 169 -17.36 22.23 -1.58
C ARG A 169 -16.61 23.17 -0.64
N PHE A 170 -15.29 23.00 -0.50
CA PHE A 170 -14.44 23.80 0.38
C PHE A 170 -14.45 25.29 -0.01
N VAL A 171 -14.36 25.57 -1.32
CA VAL A 171 -14.51 26.93 -1.87
C VAL A 171 -15.43 26.87 -3.09
N PRO A 172 -16.76 27.04 -2.89
CA PRO A 172 -17.74 26.91 -3.96
C PRO A 172 -17.48 27.87 -5.11
N HIS A 173 -17.60 27.38 -6.34
CA HIS A 173 -17.48 28.16 -7.59
C HIS A 173 -16.13 28.87 -7.82
N HIS A 174 -15.13 28.64 -6.98
CA HIS A 174 -13.82 29.28 -7.09
C HIS A 174 -12.98 28.65 -8.20
N PHE A 175 -12.85 27.34 -8.19
CA PHE A 175 -12.02 26.63 -9.17
C PHE A 175 -12.70 26.54 -10.52
N LYS A 176 -11.95 26.91 -11.58
CA LYS A 176 -12.41 26.90 -12.97
C LYS A 176 -11.81 25.75 -13.77
N ASN A 177 -10.70 25.19 -13.29
CA ASN A 177 -10.08 24.01 -13.88
C ASN A 177 -9.83 22.96 -12.80
N ILE A 178 -9.84 21.71 -13.21
CA ILE A 178 -9.44 20.58 -12.40
C ILE A 178 -8.24 19.89 -13.05
N VAL A 179 -7.22 19.59 -12.25
CA VAL A 179 -6.07 18.82 -12.67
C VAL A 179 -5.96 17.58 -11.77
N PHE A 180 -5.84 16.42 -12.35
CA PHE A 180 -5.58 15.19 -11.60
C PHE A 180 -4.11 14.83 -11.72
N ILE A 181 -3.47 14.50 -10.59
CA ILE A 181 -2.06 14.11 -10.52
C ILE A 181 -1.98 12.72 -9.92
N SER A 182 -1.32 11.82 -10.61
CA SER A 182 -1.10 10.44 -10.16
C SER A 182 0.33 9.96 -10.42
N VAL A 183 0.82 9.07 -9.57
CA VAL A 183 2.09 8.38 -9.74
C VAL A 183 1.85 6.87 -9.72
N GLY A 184 2.21 6.21 -10.82
CA GLY A 184 2.33 4.77 -10.86
C GLY A 184 3.60 4.31 -10.14
N VAL A 185 3.46 3.57 -9.04
CA VAL A 185 4.59 3.14 -8.22
C VAL A 185 5.09 1.79 -8.66
N VAL A 186 6.35 1.72 -9.08
CA VAL A 186 7.03 0.46 -9.37
C VAL A 186 7.46 -0.18 -8.06
N ASP A 187 6.78 -1.26 -7.67
CA ASP A 187 7.15 -2.06 -6.50
C ASP A 187 8.27 -3.03 -6.86
N SER A 188 9.42 -2.88 -6.21
CA SER A 188 10.59 -3.74 -6.40
C SER A 188 10.32 -5.22 -6.10
N GLY A 189 9.38 -5.51 -5.19
CA GLY A 189 9.00 -6.87 -4.81
C GLY A 189 8.17 -7.60 -5.87
N ASN A 190 7.46 -6.85 -6.71
CA ASN A 190 6.59 -7.37 -7.77
C ASN A 190 7.07 -7.02 -9.17
N PHE A 191 8.25 -6.44 -9.31
CA PHE A 191 8.80 -6.04 -10.60
C PHE A 191 9.11 -7.27 -11.48
N LYS A 192 8.34 -7.44 -12.54
CA LYS A 192 8.43 -8.56 -13.51
C LYS A 192 8.95 -8.12 -14.88
N GLY A 193 9.67 -7.02 -14.96
CA GLY A 193 10.23 -6.50 -16.20
C GLY A 193 9.43 -5.35 -16.83
N ALA A 194 9.73 -5.02 -18.08
CA ALA A 194 9.15 -3.88 -18.81
C ALA A 194 7.63 -3.99 -18.97
N GLU A 195 7.11 -5.19 -19.22
CA GLU A 195 5.67 -5.45 -19.37
C GLU A 195 4.86 -5.03 -18.13
N ALA A 196 5.41 -5.26 -16.93
CA ALA A 196 4.75 -4.84 -15.68
C ALA A 196 4.71 -3.30 -15.52
N VAL A 197 5.66 -2.57 -16.11
CA VAL A 197 5.64 -1.10 -16.13
C VAL A 197 4.58 -0.59 -17.10
N ASP A 198 4.45 -1.22 -18.25
CA ASP A 198 3.44 -0.85 -19.24
C ASP A 198 2.01 -1.13 -18.72
N ASP A 199 1.81 -2.27 -18.05
CA ASP A 199 0.53 -2.57 -17.38
C ASP A 199 0.19 -1.54 -16.31
N LEU A 200 1.18 -1.14 -15.50
CA LEU A 200 1.01 -0.10 -14.47
C LEU A 200 0.69 1.26 -15.08
N ARG A 201 1.34 1.60 -16.20
CA ARG A 201 1.06 2.82 -16.96
C ARG A 201 -0.39 2.83 -17.43
N ASN A 202 -0.81 1.79 -18.17
CA ASN A 202 -2.16 1.66 -18.70
C ASN A 202 -3.21 1.73 -17.56
N PHE A 203 -2.98 1.03 -16.47
CA PHE A 203 -3.86 1.07 -15.29
C PHE A 203 -4.00 2.48 -14.72
N THR A 204 -2.89 3.24 -14.65
CA THR A 204 -2.88 4.60 -14.11
C THR A 204 -3.56 5.58 -15.06
N GLU A 205 -3.34 5.45 -16.37
CA GLU A 205 -3.99 6.23 -17.43
C GLU A 205 -5.50 6.01 -17.40
N ASP A 206 -5.97 4.76 -17.41
CA ASP A 206 -7.40 4.42 -17.35
C ASP A 206 -8.08 5.00 -16.09
N ALA A 207 -7.37 4.98 -14.96
CA ALA A 207 -7.89 5.57 -13.73
C ALA A 207 -8.02 7.09 -13.83
N LEU A 208 -7.05 7.75 -14.42
CA LEU A 208 -7.03 9.21 -14.61
C LEU A 208 -8.08 9.66 -15.63
N GLU A 209 -8.29 8.91 -16.73
CA GLU A 209 -9.33 9.20 -17.72
C GLU A 209 -10.72 9.20 -17.08
N LYS A 210 -11.02 8.25 -16.19
CA LYS A 210 -12.29 8.20 -15.44
C LYS A 210 -12.49 9.44 -14.57
N TYR A 211 -11.44 9.94 -13.92
CA TYR A 211 -11.53 11.18 -13.14
C TYR A 211 -11.73 12.41 -14.03
N VAL A 212 -11.02 12.49 -15.15
CA VAL A 212 -11.17 13.58 -16.12
C VAL A 212 -12.58 13.60 -16.71
N ASP A 213 -13.11 12.44 -17.10
CA ASP A 213 -14.48 12.31 -17.59
C ASP A 213 -15.50 12.75 -16.53
N LEU A 214 -15.33 12.30 -15.28
CA LEU A 214 -16.18 12.70 -14.16
C LEU A 214 -16.19 14.22 -13.98
N ALA A 215 -15.03 14.88 -13.94
CA ALA A 215 -14.95 16.34 -13.77
C ALA A 215 -15.57 17.08 -14.96
N ARG A 216 -15.37 16.60 -16.20
CA ARG A 216 -15.96 17.17 -17.40
C ARG A 216 -17.47 17.02 -17.43
N ARG A 217 -18.03 15.92 -16.96
CA ARG A 217 -19.49 15.73 -16.77
C ARG A 217 -20.05 16.65 -15.70
N MET A 218 -19.24 17.07 -14.72
CA MET A 218 -19.61 18.11 -13.75
C MET A 218 -19.52 19.54 -14.33
N GLY A 219 -19.18 19.69 -15.62
CA GLY A 219 -19.06 20.98 -16.30
C GLY A 219 -17.72 21.69 -16.08
N LEU A 220 -16.71 21.02 -15.52
CA LEU A 220 -15.40 21.59 -15.23
C LEU A 220 -14.36 21.07 -16.23
N PRO A 221 -13.62 21.95 -16.93
CA PRO A 221 -12.49 21.57 -17.76
C PRO A 221 -11.46 20.82 -16.92
N ALA A 222 -11.01 19.65 -17.40
CA ALA A 222 -10.09 18.82 -16.64
C ALA A 222 -8.98 18.22 -17.50
N ARG A 223 -7.80 18.03 -16.87
CA ARG A 223 -6.61 17.39 -17.43
C ARG A 223 -5.94 16.50 -16.39
N ALA A 224 -5.19 15.50 -16.84
CA ALA A 224 -4.40 14.62 -16.01
C ALA A 224 -2.90 14.80 -16.25
N TYR A 225 -2.10 14.59 -15.19
CA TYR A 225 -0.65 14.50 -15.22
C TYR A 225 -0.25 13.22 -14.50
N MET A 226 0.72 12.51 -15.05
CA MET A 226 1.16 11.22 -14.56
C MET A 226 2.66 11.08 -14.64
N ALA A 227 3.23 10.36 -13.65
CA ALA A 227 4.59 9.84 -13.69
C ALA A 227 4.60 8.36 -13.29
N ILE A 228 5.64 7.65 -13.68
CA ILE A 228 5.95 6.30 -13.20
C ILE A 228 7.29 6.37 -12.51
N GLY A 229 7.35 5.95 -11.27
CA GLY A 229 8.58 6.03 -10.50
C GLY A 229 8.59 5.10 -9.28
N THR A 230 9.69 5.15 -8.55
CA THR A 230 9.90 4.31 -7.35
C THR A 230 9.68 5.08 -6.05
N ASP A 231 9.82 6.40 -6.07
CA ASP A 231 9.54 7.29 -4.93
C ASP A 231 8.35 8.19 -5.23
N VAL A 232 7.21 7.86 -4.59
CA VAL A 232 5.95 8.60 -4.80
C VAL A 232 6.08 10.08 -4.46
N VAL A 233 6.80 10.42 -3.38
CA VAL A 233 6.87 11.81 -2.90
C VAL A 233 7.71 12.65 -3.83
N GLU A 234 8.82 12.11 -4.33
CA GLU A 234 9.70 12.79 -5.27
C GLU A 234 9.00 13.03 -6.62
N GLU A 235 8.33 12.01 -7.16
CA GLU A 235 7.60 12.12 -8.42
C GLU A 235 6.41 13.08 -8.31
N LEU A 236 5.65 13.03 -7.20
CA LEU A 236 4.55 13.96 -6.96
C LEU A 236 5.05 15.40 -6.83
N GLU A 237 6.18 15.63 -6.16
CA GLU A 237 6.79 16.95 -6.03
C GLU A 237 7.14 17.53 -7.41
N GLN A 238 7.80 16.73 -8.26
CA GLN A 238 8.14 17.15 -9.63
C GLN A 238 6.89 17.46 -10.47
N LEU A 239 5.86 16.59 -10.42
CA LEU A 239 4.60 16.82 -11.11
C LEU A 239 3.89 18.08 -10.60
N CYS A 240 3.85 18.31 -9.29
CA CYS A 240 3.25 19.52 -8.72
C CYS A 240 3.98 20.79 -9.18
N ARG A 241 5.31 20.75 -9.30
CA ARG A 241 6.09 21.88 -9.87
C ARG A 241 5.75 22.14 -11.34
N VAL A 242 5.58 21.07 -12.15
CA VAL A 242 5.16 21.22 -13.54
C VAL A 242 3.76 21.82 -13.61
N VAL A 243 2.82 21.32 -12.82
CA VAL A 243 1.45 21.82 -12.79
C VAL A 243 1.40 23.26 -12.31
N ALA A 244 2.22 23.65 -11.34
CA ALA A 244 2.30 25.05 -10.85
C ALA A 244 2.85 26.02 -11.90
N ARG A 245 3.73 25.56 -12.80
CA ARG A 245 4.19 26.36 -13.96
C ARG A 245 3.09 26.53 -15.01
N ASP A 246 2.35 25.43 -15.31
CA ASP A 246 1.25 25.45 -16.27
C ASP A 246 0.04 26.24 -15.74
N PHE A 247 -0.19 26.21 -14.41
CA PHE A 247 -1.32 26.85 -13.73
C PHE A 247 -0.83 27.64 -12.51
N PRO A 248 -0.44 28.91 -12.68
CA PRO A 248 0.15 29.72 -11.60
C PRO A 248 -0.76 29.92 -10.38
N ARG A 249 -2.08 29.74 -10.53
CA ARG A 249 -3.07 29.86 -9.46
C ARG A 249 -3.58 28.50 -8.99
N VAL A 250 -2.66 27.51 -8.89
CA VAL A 250 -3.00 26.17 -8.47
C VAL A 250 -3.04 26.04 -6.95
N THR A 251 -3.98 25.25 -6.45
CA THR A 251 -4.00 24.72 -5.08
C THR A 251 -4.07 23.19 -5.16
N VAL A 252 -3.13 22.54 -4.48
CA VAL A 252 -3.05 21.06 -4.46
C VAL A 252 -3.94 20.51 -3.36
N PHE A 253 -4.71 19.47 -3.63
CA PHE A 253 -5.59 18.78 -2.69
C PHE A 253 -5.21 17.30 -2.61
N ALA A 254 -5.08 16.81 -1.38
CA ALA A 254 -4.91 15.38 -1.10
C ALA A 254 -6.02 14.89 -0.17
N GLY A 255 -6.55 13.69 -0.42
CA GLY A 255 -7.46 13.02 0.50
C GLY A 255 -6.69 12.23 1.55
N GLN A 256 -7.13 12.31 2.80
CA GLN A 256 -6.64 11.48 3.89
C GLN A 256 -7.78 10.73 4.56
N LEU A 257 -7.59 9.43 4.77
CA LEU A 257 -8.53 8.63 5.54
C LEU A 257 -8.42 8.99 7.02
N VAL A 258 -9.56 9.28 7.64
CA VAL A 258 -9.66 9.52 9.07
C VAL A 258 -10.63 8.49 9.66
N PHE A 259 -10.17 7.73 10.65
CA PHE A 259 -10.96 6.74 11.37
C PHE A 259 -11.46 7.29 12.69
N GLN A 260 -12.68 6.94 13.09
CA GLN A 260 -13.30 7.41 14.31
C GLN A 260 -12.58 6.91 15.59
N LYS A 261 -11.98 5.72 15.52
CA LYS A 261 -11.14 5.16 16.57
C LYS A 261 -9.69 5.10 16.07
N GLU A 262 -8.90 6.09 16.46
CA GLU A 262 -7.46 6.05 16.23
C GLU A 262 -6.80 5.13 17.24
N THR A 263 -6.09 4.13 16.74
CA THR A 263 -5.19 3.31 17.56
C THR A 263 -3.83 3.99 17.63
N TRP A 264 -3.12 3.89 18.75
CA TRP A 264 -1.80 4.52 18.97
C TRP A 264 -0.76 4.18 17.88
N TYR A 265 -0.92 3.04 17.20
CA TYR A 265 -0.06 2.61 16.08
C TYR A 265 -0.62 3.03 14.70
N GLY A 266 -1.83 3.56 14.64
CA GLY A 266 -2.46 4.04 13.40
C GLY A 266 -1.59 5.01 12.62
N PRO A 267 -1.08 6.09 13.22
CA PRO A 267 -0.22 7.06 12.54
C PRO A 267 1.07 6.46 11.96
N ILE A 268 1.60 5.39 12.58
CA ILE A 268 2.82 4.70 12.10
C ILE A 268 2.53 3.83 10.88
N LEU A 269 1.34 3.23 10.82
CA LEU A 269 0.92 2.32 9.76
C LEU A 269 0.24 3.02 8.59
N HIS A 270 -0.21 4.28 8.77
CA HIS A 270 -0.81 5.05 7.69
C HIS A 270 0.25 5.71 6.82
N ASN A 271 -0.04 5.69 5.53
CA ASN A 271 0.79 6.36 4.55
C ASN A 271 0.78 7.89 4.80
N GLN A 272 1.92 8.43 5.19
CA GLN A 272 2.12 9.87 5.44
C GLN A 272 2.56 10.64 4.19
N THR A 273 2.38 10.08 2.99
CA THR A 273 2.78 10.68 1.71
C THR A 273 2.25 12.11 1.57
N ALA A 274 0.99 12.34 1.91
CA ALA A 274 0.37 13.66 1.81
C ALA A 274 1.09 14.71 2.70
N TYR A 275 1.43 14.37 3.94
CA TYR A 275 2.16 15.27 4.84
C TYR A 275 3.61 15.50 4.41
N SER A 276 4.28 14.44 3.95
CA SER A 276 5.64 14.53 3.44
C SER A 276 5.71 15.41 2.21
N LEU A 277 4.77 15.26 1.29
CA LEU A 277 4.66 16.10 0.11
C LEU A 277 4.32 17.55 0.48
N GLN A 278 3.33 17.77 1.37
CA GLN A 278 2.96 19.11 1.82
C GLN A 278 4.17 19.88 2.36
N ARG A 279 5.01 19.23 3.18
CA ARG A 279 6.22 19.83 3.72
C ARG A 279 7.21 20.25 2.63
N ARG A 280 7.36 19.45 1.56
CA ARG A 280 8.24 19.79 0.43
C ARG A 280 7.68 20.94 -0.41
N LEU A 281 6.38 20.91 -0.74
CA LEU A 281 5.73 21.93 -1.51
C LEU A 281 5.70 23.31 -0.82
N GLN A 282 5.77 23.34 0.52
CA GLN A 282 5.91 24.61 1.28
C GLN A 282 7.18 25.38 0.91
N TRP A 283 8.29 24.68 0.63
CA TRP A 283 9.53 25.32 0.18
C TRP A 283 9.40 25.93 -1.22
N ASP A 284 8.56 25.33 -2.05
CA ASP A 284 8.29 25.80 -3.42
C ASP A 284 7.19 26.86 -3.47
N GLY A 285 6.60 27.24 -2.33
CA GLY A 285 5.50 28.20 -2.27
C GLY A 285 4.18 27.67 -2.88
N ILE A 286 4.04 26.36 -3.10
CA ILE A 286 2.85 25.74 -3.68
C ILE A 286 1.87 25.40 -2.56
N PRO A 287 0.65 26.01 -2.53
CA PRO A 287 -0.33 25.75 -1.49
C PRO A 287 -0.90 24.33 -1.62
N MET A 288 -0.93 23.59 -0.50
CA MET A 288 -1.51 22.27 -0.42
C MET A 288 -2.45 22.11 0.76
N VAL A 289 -3.63 21.55 0.52
CA VAL A 289 -4.68 21.28 1.50
C VAL A 289 -4.91 19.77 1.60
N ILE A 290 -4.88 19.22 2.81
CA ILE A 290 -5.20 17.83 3.08
C ILE A 290 -6.64 17.76 3.60
N LEU A 291 -7.51 17.07 2.84
CA LEU A 291 -8.94 16.95 3.14
C LEU A 291 -9.23 15.62 3.84
N PRO A 292 -9.86 15.65 5.04
CA PRO A 292 -10.19 14.44 5.75
C PRO A 292 -11.38 13.71 5.08
N THR A 293 -11.19 12.44 4.77
CA THR A 293 -12.24 11.52 4.34
C THR A 293 -12.60 10.63 5.52
N ARG A 294 -13.75 10.89 6.15
CA ARG A 294 -14.23 10.12 7.30
C ARG A 294 -14.80 8.79 6.83
N VAL A 295 -14.28 7.70 7.39
CA VAL A 295 -14.84 6.36 7.18
C VAL A 295 -15.63 5.99 8.43
N LYS A 296 -16.97 5.82 8.28
CA LYS A 296 -17.82 5.37 9.39
C LYS A 296 -17.50 3.90 9.70
N ASP A 297 -17.45 3.57 10.97
CA ASP A 297 -17.44 2.18 11.42
C ASP A 297 -18.78 1.54 11.04
N ALA A 298 -18.73 0.47 10.23
CA ALA A 298 -19.90 -0.32 9.87
C ALA A 298 -20.24 -1.31 10.99
#